data_1f290f6eeca135ce26d4ac51979c2cca
#
_entry.id   1f290f6eeca135ce26d4ac51979c2cca
#
_cell.length_a   1.000
_cell.length_b   1.000
_cell.length_c   1.000
_cell.angle_alpha   90.00
_cell.angle_beta   90.00
_cell.angle_gamma   90.00
#
_symmetry.space_group_name_H-M   'P 1'
#
loop_
_entity.id
_entity.type
_entity.pdbx_description
1 polymer ?
#
loop_
_entity_poly.entity_id
_entity_poly.type
_entity_poly.pdbx_seq_one_letter_code
_entity_poly.pdbx_strand_id
1 'polypeptide(L)'
;MPTNSVPNRRDFLRLAAAAGGAVLASSLPGWAAAPGKGKDFYFVQLSDLHWGFQGPPNPDARGTLPKAIAAVNALPAPPDFIVFTGDLTHTTDDPDERRRRMREVKAQIDTLQVKTRYLMPGEHDASLDRGEAFKEFFGPTHYTFDHQGVHFVVLDNVSDPAGRVGADQIDWLVSDLSRLQKDAPIVVFTHRPLFDLYPQWDWATRDGAQVLERLDPYRNVTVFYGHIHQEHHHQTGHITHHAARSLMFPLPPPASQPLRQPVPWDAEHPYRGLGWREIRTQQAPLRLALEERPITT
;
A
#
# COMPACT_ATOMS: atom_id res chain seq x y z
N MET A 1 27.03 -24.84 18.99
CA MET A 1 26.56 -24.21 17.73
C MET A 1 25.05 -24.33 17.72
N PRO A 2 24.28 -23.25 17.77
CA PRO A 2 22.82 -23.33 17.67
C PRO A 2 22.47 -23.46 16.18
N THR A 3 21.72 -24.50 15.86
CA THR A 3 21.15 -24.73 14.52
C THR A 3 20.01 -23.75 14.32
N ASN A 4 20.16 -22.78 13.41
CA ASN A 4 19.07 -21.96 12.90
C ASN A 4 18.08 -22.83 12.12
N SER A 5 17.04 -23.32 12.78
CA SER A 5 15.92 -23.96 12.09
C SER A 5 14.99 -22.87 11.58
N VAL A 6 14.82 -22.80 10.27
CA VAL A 6 13.76 -22.01 9.63
C VAL A 6 12.41 -22.55 10.14
N PRO A 7 11.52 -21.70 10.67
CA PRO A 7 10.24 -22.16 11.22
C PRO A 7 9.40 -22.84 10.12
N ASN A 8 8.90 -24.01 10.41
CA ASN A 8 8.07 -24.77 9.50
C ASN A 8 6.60 -24.26 9.52
N ARG A 9 5.77 -24.76 8.59
CA ARG A 9 4.38 -24.35 8.40
C ARG A 9 3.52 -24.39 9.69
N ARG A 10 3.82 -25.31 10.63
CA ARG A 10 3.10 -25.42 11.91
C ARG A 10 3.50 -24.32 12.90
N ASP A 11 4.76 -23.91 12.88
CA ASP A 11 5.29 -22.87 13.74
C ASP A 11 4.79 -21.47 13.28
N PHE A 12 4.63 -21.27 11.97
CA PHE A 12 4.00 -20.07 11.40
C PHE A 12 2.55 -19.89 11.88
N LEU A 13 1.74 -20.97 11.82
CA LEU A 13 0.33 -20.93 12.26
C LEU A 13 0.18 -20.71 13.77
N ARG A 14 1.13 -21.19 14.58
CA ARG A 14 1.13 -21.00 16.04
C ARG A 14 1.53 -19.59 16.44
N LEU A 15 2.48 -18.96 15.76
CA LEU A 15 2.85 -17.58 15.99
C LEU A 15 1.72 -16.60 15.63
N ALA A 16 1.02 -16.85 14.53
CA ALA A 16 -0.14 -16.04 14.10
C ALA A 16 -1.31 -16.08 15.11
N ALA A 17 -1.55 -17.23 15.74
CA ALA A 17 -2.59 -17.39 16.77
C ALA A 17 -2.27 -16.67 18.09
N ALA A 18 -1.00 -16.48 18.42
CA ALA A 18 -0.58 -15.85 19.67
C ALA A 18 -0.66 -14.31 19.65
N ALA A 19 -0.71 -13.69 18.46
CA ALA A 19 -0.67 -12.22 18.29
C ALA A 19 -2.05 -11.57 18.10
N GLY A 20 -3.17 -12.34 18.15
CA GLY A 20 -4.53 -11.81 18.03
C GLY A 20 -4.86 -11.15 16.66
N GLY A 21 -4.01 -11.35 15.66
CA GLY A 21 -4.22 -10.87 14.31
C GLY A 21 -4.99 -11.88 13.44
N ALA A 22 -5.98 -11.42 12.67
CA ALA A 22 -6.63 -12.23 11.67
C ALA A 22 -5.68 -12.48 10.49
N VAL A 23 -5.20 -13.71 10.34
CA VAL A 23 -4.44 -14.13 9.17
C VAL A 23 -5.42 -14.50 8.07
N LEU A 24 -5.61 -13.62 7.10
CA LEU A 24 -6.35 -13.95 5.89
C LEU A 24 -5.39 -14.62 4.89
N ALA A 25 -5.36 -15.94 4.88
CA ALA A 25 -4.74 -16.68 3.79
C ALA A 25 -5.72 -16.69 2.61
N SER A 26 -5.53 -15.79 1.66
CA SER A 26 -6.28 -15.84 0.39
C SER A 26 -5.77 -17.02 -0.45
N SER A 27 -6.33 -18.20 -0.22
CA SER A 27 -6.15 -19.35 -1.13
C SER A 27 -7.11 -19.17 -2.30
N LEU A 28 -6.70 -18.51 -3.36
CA LEU A 28 -7.45 -18.48 -4.60
C LEU A 28 -7.34 -19.86 -5.30
N PRO A 29 -8.45 -20.48 -5.69
CA PRO A 29 -8.40 -21.67 -6.53
C PRO A 29 -7.93 -21.26 -7.94
N GLY A 30 -6.82 -21.83 -8.39
CA GLY A 30 -6.41 -21.73 -9.78
C GLY A 30 -5.02 -21.17 -10.08
N TRP A 31 -4.21 -20.84 -9.10
CA TRP A 31 -2.85 -20.36 -9.32
C TRP A 31 -1.86 -21.53 -9.54
N ALA A 32 -1.68 -21.92 -10.79
CA ALA A 32 -0.51 -22.67 -11.21
C ALA A 32 0.52 -21.66 -11.73
N ALA A 33 1.22 -20.97 -10.82
CA ALA A 33 2.38 -20.18 -11.20
C ALA A 33 3.51 -21.11 -11.62
N ALA A 34 4.24 -20.75 -12.67
CA ALA A 34 5.54 -21.35 -12.92
C ALA A 34 6.41 -21.25 -11.65
N PRO A 35 7.27 -22.23 -11.35
CA PRO A 35 8.09 -22.20 -10.16
C PRO A 35 8.93 -20.92 -10.15
N GLY A 36 8.62 -20.00 -9.24
CA GLY A 36 9.39 -18.79 -9.05
C GLY A 36 10.84 -19.17 -8.74
N LYS A 37 11.79 -18.55 -9.41
CA LYS A 37 13.23 -18.77 -9.15
C LYS A 37 13.70 -18.03 -7.88
N GLY A 38 12.81 -17.32 -7.21
CA GLY A 38 13.09 -16.49 -6.03
C GLY A 38 13.00 -17.25 -4.72
N LYS A 39 13.49 -16.60 -3.65
CA LYS A 39 13.32 -17.05 -2.26
C LYS A 39 12.07 -16.41 -1.68
N ASP A 40 11.52 -17.03 -0.63
CA ASP A 40 10.49 -16.37 0.19
C ASP A 40 11.04 -15.06 0.75
N PHE A 41 10.20 -14.04 0.73
CA PHE A 41 10.54 -12.71 1.25
C PHE A 41 9.29 -12.09 1.90
N TYR A 42 9.47 -10.99 2.59
CA TYR A 42 8.32 -10.23 3.05
C TYR A 42 8.60 -8.73 3.02
N PHE A 43 7.53 -7.97 2.87
CA PHE A 43 7.59 -6.53 2.86
C PHE A 43 6.47 -5.93 3.71
N VAL A 44 6.60 -4.66 4.04
CA VAL A 44 5.63 -3.89 4.82
C VAL A 44 4.97 -2.86 3.93
N GLN A 45 3.64 -2.71 4.06
CA GLN A 45 2.87 -1.63 3.47
C GLN A 45 2.43 -0.65 4.54
N LEU A 46 2.76 0.62 4.34
CA LEU A 46 2.30 1.78 5.09
C LEU A 46 1.52 2.68 4.15
N SER A 47 0.42 3.28 4.59
CA SER A 47 -0.45 4.08 3.72
C SER A 47 -1.08 5.24 4.47
N ASP A 48 -1.38 6.31 3.74
CA ASP A 48 -2.23 7.41 4.21
C ASP A 48 -1.71 8.00 5.53
N LEU A 49 -0.46 8.48 5.50
CA LEU A 49 0.24 9.06 6.66
C LEU A 49 -0.29 10.46 6.99
N HIS A 50 -0.70 11.22 5.97
CA HIS A 50 -1.21 12.58 6.03
C HIS A 50 -0.43 13.50 6.98
N TRP A 51 0.91 13.47 6.91
CA TRP A 51 1.75 14.32 7.73
C TRP A 51 1.38 15.79 7.56
N GLY A 52 1.14 16.45 8.68
CA GLY A 52 0.64 17.83 8.69
C GLY A 52 -0.87 17.95 8.88
N PHE A 53 -1.61 16.83 8.95
CA PHE A 53 -3.02 16.85 9.38
C PHE A 53 -3.14 17.35 10.81
N GLN A 54 -4.21 18.13 11.05
CA GLN A 54 -4.64 18.59 12.38
C GLN A 54 -6.16 18.60 12.41
N GLY A 55 -6.75 17.87 13.32
CA GLY A 55 -8.21 17.84 13.41
C GLY A 55 -8.77 16.81 14.37
N PRO A 56 -10.07 16.94 14.69
CA PRO A 56 -10.74 16.07 15.66
C PRO A 56 -10.67 14.57 15.38
N PRO A 57 -10.64 14.11 14.10
CA PRO A 57 -10.57 12.67 13.81
C PRO A 57 -9.30 11.97 14.30
N ASN A 58 -8.20 12.71 14.52
CA ASN A 58 -7.00 12.21 15.17
C ASN A 58 -6.25 13.35 15.89
N PRO A 59 -6.52 13.58 17.17
CA PRO A 59 -5.81 14.59 17.95
C PRO A 59 -4.30 14.30 18.13
N ASP A 60 -3.86 13.02 18.01
CA ASP A 60 -2.45 12.60 18.05
C ASP A 60 -1.88 12.36 16.64
N ALA A 61 -2.31 13.12 15.66
CA ALA A 61 -1.91 12.92 14.25
C ALA A 61 -0.38 12.83 14.04
N ARG A 62 0.40 13.61 14.80
CA ARG A 62 1.87 13.59 14.71
C ARG A 62 2.51 12.37 15.38
N GLY A 63 1.83 11.72 16.32
CA GLY A 63 2.35 10.57 17.06
C GLY A 63 2.15 9.24 16.33
N THR A 64 1.20 9.14 15.40
CA THR A 64 0.84 7.86 14.80
C THR A 64 1.95 7.28 13.91
N LEU A 65 2.53 8.09 13.02
CA LEU A 65 3.63 7.64 12.15
C LEU A 65 4.88 7.21 12.94
N PRO A 66 5.38 7.96 13.95
CA PRO A 66 6.47 7.48 14.79
C PRO A 66 6.19 6.16 15.49
N LYS A 67 4.95 5.91 15.94
CA LYS A 67 4.56 4.62 16.54
C LYS A 67 4.63 3.48 15.51
N ALA A 68 4.12 3.69 14.30
CA ALA A 68 4.23 2.71 13.22
C ALA A 68 5.70 2.40 12.89
N ILE A 69 6.53 3.43 12.76
CA ILE A 69 7.98 3.28 12.51
C ILE A 69 8.66 2.49 13.63
N ALA A 70 8.35 2.81 14.89
CA ALA A 70 8.91 2.07 16.03
C ALA A 70 8.50 0.59 16.00
N ALA A 71 7.23 0.30 15.69
CA ALA A 71 6.72 -1.06 15.58
C ALA A 71 7.39 -1.83 14.43
N VAL A 72 7.57 -1.21 13.27
CA VAL A 72 8.28 -1.81 12.13
C VAL A 72 9.75 -2.06 12.47
N ASN A 73 10.43 -1.11 13.12
CA ASN A 73 11.82 -1.26 13.54
C ASN A 73 12.01 -2.35 14.63
N ALA A 74 10.95 -2.66 15.38
CA ALA A 74 10.96 -3.69 16.43
C ALA A 74 10.58 -5.09 15.92
N LEU A 75 10.31 -5.27 14.62
CA LEU A 75 10.02 -6.59 14.05
C LEU A 75 11.18 -7.57 14.31
N PRO A 76 10.88 -8.84 14.62
CA PRO A 76 11.91 -9.85 14.93
C PRO A 76 12.93 -10.08 13.81
N ALA A 77 12.51 -9.87 12.57
CA ALA A 77 13.38 -9.84 11.41
C ALA A 77 13.02 -8.61 10.56
N PRO A 78 13.98 -7.93 9.93
CA PRO A 78 13.68 -6.80 9.08
C PRO A 78 12.95 -7.27 7.79
N PRO A 79 11.95 -6.52 7.30
CA PRO A 79 11.40 -6.77 5.97
C PRO A 79 12.45 -6.49 4.88
N ASP A 80 12.30 -7.15 3.74
CA ASP A 80 13.16 -6.94 2.58
C ASP A 80 13.07 -5.50 2.07
N PHE A 81 11.85 -4.95 2.10
CA PHE A 81 11.60 -3.55 1.78
C PHE A 81 10.30 -3.05 2.43
N ILE A 82 10.08 -1.76 2.35
CA ILE A 82 8.86 -1.08 2.80
C ILE A 82 8.28 -0.32 1.62
N VAL A 83 6.96 -0.43 1.40
CA VAL A 83 6.23 0.37 0.41
C VAL A 83 5.29 1.34 1.10
N PHE A 84 5.24 2.57 0.60
CA PHE A 84 4.30 3.61 1.00
C PHE A 84 3.33 3.85 -0.14
N THR A 85 2.05 3.55 0.09
CA THR A 85 1.03 3.62 -0.95
C THR A 85 0.27 4.95 -0.99
N GLY A 86 1.00 6.05 -0.82
CA GLY A 86 0.52 7.41 -1.04
C GLY A 86 -0.03 8.12 0.19
N ASP A 87 -0.42 9.38 -0.02
CA ASP A 87 -0.86 10.34 0.98
C ASP A 87 0.13 10.45 2.15
N LEU A 88 1.41 10.70 1.78
CA LEU A 88 2.49 10.89 2.75
C LEU A 88 2.26 12.16 3.54
N THR A 89 1.76 13.22 2.88
CA THR A 89 1.45 14.52 3.48
C THR A 89 -0.03 14.85 3.34
N HIS A 90 -0.54 15.70 4.20
CA HIS A 90 -1.88 16.24 4.07
C HIS A 90 -1.86 17.47 3.16
N THR A 91 -2.91 17.64 2.34
CA THR A 91 -3.04 18.73 1.36
C THR A 91 -2.86 20.12 2.00
N THR A 92 -2.20 21.00 1.25
CA THR A 92 -2.14 22.44 1.52
C THR A 92 -1.96 23.18 0.20
N ASP A 93 -2.65 24.29 0.05
CA ASP A 93 -2.52 25.17 -1.14
C ASP A 93 -1.21 25.97 -1.12
N ASP A 94 -0.60 26.17 0.05
CA ASP A 94 0.68 26.84 0.21
C ASP A 94 1.82 25.94 -0.26
N PRO A 95 2.55 26.32 -1.34
CA PRO A 95 3.62 25.51 -1.90
C PRO A 95 4.86 25.38 -0.98
N ASP A 96 5.12 26.37 -0.12
CA ASP A 96 6.25 26.32 0.82
C ASP A 96 5.91 25.39 1.98
N GLU A 97 4.69 25.47 2.49
CA GLU A 97 4.17 24.54 3.50
C GLU A 97 4.13 23.10 2.97
N ARG A 98 3.74 22.89 1.70
CA ARG A 98 3.77 21.56 1.06
C ARG A 98 5.17 20.97 1.10
N ARG A 99 6.20 21.74 0.66
CA ARG A 99 7.60 21.30 0.69
C ARG A 99 8.11 21.11 2.13
N ARG A 100 7.65 21.91 3.07
CA ARG A 100 7.98 21.73 4.48
C ARG A 100 7.46 20.38 4.99
N ARG A 101 6.19 20.03 4.71
CA ARG A 101 5.59 18.75 5.08
C ARG A 101 6.33 17.57 4.44
N MET A 102 6.67 17.66 3.13
CA MET A 102 7.47 16.64 2.44
C MET A 102 8.82 16.41 3.13
N ARG A 103 9.51 17.49 3.47
CA ARG A 103 10.80 17.39 4.20
C ARG A 103 10.65 16.74 5.57
N GLU A 104 9.62 17.12 6.31
CA GLU A 104 9.37 16.59 7.65
C GLU A 104 9.00 15.10 7.62
N VAL A 105 8.07 14.70 6.74
CA VAL A 105 7.68 13.29 6.63
C VAL A 105 8.84 12.45 6.14
N LYS A 106 9.65 12.98 5.21
CA LYS A 106 10.89 12.30 4.77
C LYS A 106 11.83 12.06 5.93
N ALA A 107 12.03 13.05 6.80
CA ALA A 107 12.87 12.90 7.99
C ALA A 107 12.33 11.82 8.95
N GLN A 108 11.01 11.68 9.08
CA GLN A 108 10.41 10.57 9.84
C GLN A 108 10.68 9.22 9.16
N ILE A 109 10.39 9.10 7.88
CA ILE A 109 10.62 7.88 7.08
C ILE A 109 12.09 7.45 7.13
N ASP A 110 13.03 8.41 7.15
CA ASP A 110 14.46 8.12 7.20
C ASP A 110 14.93 7.51 8.52
N THR A 111 14.11 7.53 9.58
CA THR A 111 14.37 6.84 10.86
C THR A 111 14.10 5.33 10.79
N LEU A 112 13.45 4.83 9.74
CA LEU A 112 13.32 3.40 9.50
C LEU A 112 14.71 2.75 9.31
N GLN A 113 14.91 1.61 9.97
CA GLN A 113 16.16 0.85 9.88
C GLN A 113 16.30 0.19 8.49
N VAL A 114 15.19 -0.29 7.92
CA VAL A 114 15.14 -0.82 6.55
C VAL A 114 15.34 0.33 5.56
N LYS A 115 16.37 0.20 4.71
CA LYS A 115 16.76 1.28 3.77
C LYS A 115 16.14 1.16 2.39
N THR A 116 15.75 -0.05 2.00
CA THR A 116 15.01 -0.27 0.75
C THR A 116 13.56 0.16 0.95
N ARG A 117 13.19 1.27 0.35
CA ARG A 117 11.87 1.88 0.48
C ARG A 117 11.36 2.33 -0.87
N TYR A 118 10.11 2.02 -1.17
CA TYR A 118 9.42 2.39 -2.38
C TYR A 118 8.27 3.33 -2.01
N LEU A 119 8.24 4.49 -2.60
CA LEU A 119 7.26 5.53 -2.28
C LEU A 119 6.51 5.92 -3.53
N MET A 120 5.22 6.14 -3.39
CA MET A 120 4.37 6.70 -4.43
C MET A 120 3.52 7.82 -3.85
N PRO A 121 3.04 8.77 -4.67
CA PRO A 121 2.17 9.83 -4.20
C PRO A 121 0.74 9.34 -3.98
N GLY A 122 0.03 10.00 -3.06
CA GLY A 122 -1.42 10.09 -3.04
C GLY A 122 -1.90 11.45 -3.57
N GLU A 123 -3.22 11.65 -3.64
CA GLU A 123 -3.78 12.91 -4.18
C GLU A 123 -3.41 14.11 -3.31
N HIS A 124 -3.23 13.91 -2.00
CA HIS A 124 -2.81 14.96 -1.09
C HIS A 124 -1.35 15.39 -1.32
N ASP A 125 -0.53 14.53 -1.92
CA ASP A 125 0.86 14.80 -2.25
C ASP A 125 1.03 15.46 -3.62
N ALA A 126 0.16 15.12 -4.59
CA ALA A 126 0.50 15.35 -5.99
C ALA A 126 -0.57 16.05 -6.84
N SER A 127 -1.86 16.08 -6.42
CA SER A 127 -2.92 16.56 -7.30
C SER A 127 -2.86 18.06 -7.60
N LEU A 128 -2.29 18.87 -6.70
CA LEU A 128 -2.25 20.35 -6.85
C LEU A 128 -1.12 20.83 -7.75
N ASP A 129 -0.03 20.08 -7.88
CA ASP A 129 1.15 20.49 -8.65
C ASP A 129 1.66 19.38 -9.60
N ARG A 130 0.80 18.39 -9.91
CA ARG A 130 1.15 17.25 -10.76
C ARG A 130 2.38 16.47 -10.26
N GLY A 131 2.52 16.40 -8.93
CA GLY A 131 3.58 15.67 -8.27
C GLY A 131 4.95 16.33 -8.31
N GLU A 132 5.05 17.64 -8.62
CA GLU A 132 6.35 18.32 -8.69
C GLU A 132 7.06 18.30 -7.34
N ALA A 133 6.38 18.70 -6.26
CA ALA A 133 6.96 18.66 -4.92
C ALA A 133 7.30 17.22 -4.50
N PHE A 134 6.44 16.25 -4.83
CA PHE A 134 6.74 14.84 -4.53
C PHE A 134 8.04 14.39 -5.22
N LYS A 135 8.20 14.68 -6.52
CA LYS A 135 9.39 14.31 -7.30
C LYS A 135 10.67 14.92 -6.74
N GLU A 136 10.59 16.15 -6.21
CA GLU A 136 11.73 16.86 -5.60
C GLU A 136 12.31 16.09 -4.40
N PHE A 137 11.44 15.45 -3.57
CA PHE A 137 11.84 14.81 -2.32
C PHE A 137 11.97 13.29 -2.42
N PHE A 138 11.17 12.63 -3.27
CA PHE A 138 11.00 11.18 -3.28
C PHE A 138 11.31 10.52 -4.63
N GLY A 139 11.50 11.30 -5.69
CA GLY A 139 11.81 10.78 -7.03
C GLY A 139 10.58 10.53 -7.90
N PRO A 140 10.64 9.60 -8.86
CA PRO A 140 9.57 9.41 -9.84
C PRO A 140 8.26 8.98 -9.19
N THR A 141 7.13 9.38 -9.80
CA THR A 141 5.78 9.04 -9.32
C THR A 141 5.31 7.67 -9.79
N HIS A 142 5.90 7.14 -10.88
CA HIS A 142 5.66 5.78 -11.37
C HIS A 142 6.98 5.14 -11.83
N TYR A 143 7.12 3.85 -11.60
CA TYR A 143 8.33 3.08 -11.90
C TYR A 143 8.09 1.60 -11.69
N THR A 144 9.06 0.76 -12.08
CA THR A 144 9.07 -0.67 -11.79
C THR A 144 10.34 -1.08 -11.04
N PHE A 145 10.26 -2.21 -10.37
CA PHE A 145 11.39 -2.90 -9.79
C PHE A 145 11.11 -4.41 -9.70
N ASP A 146 12.16 -5.20 -9.64
CA ASP A 146 12.05 -6.64 -9.47
C ASP A 146 12.62 -7.07 -8.12
N HIS A 147 11.96 -7.98 -7.43
CA HIS A 147 12.47 -8.59 -6.22
C HIS A 147 12.10 -10.06 -6.13
N GLN A 148 13.11 -10.94 -5.99
CA GLN A 148 12.95 -12.39 -5.83
C GLN A 148 12.01 -13.03 -6.88
N GLY A 149 12.12 -12.59 -8.15
CA GLY A 149 11.33 -13.14 -9.25
C GLY A 149 9.89 -12.64 -9.35
N VAL A 150 9.51 -11.67 -8.54
CA VAL A 150 8.24 -10.93 -8.63
C VAL A 150 8.51 -9.59 -9.28
N HIS A 151 7.69 -9.23 -10.26
CA HIS A 151 7.72 -7.92 -10.92
C HIS A 151 6.78 -6.96 -10.21
N PHE A 152 7.31 -5.82 -9.79
CA PHE A 152 6.56 -4.78 -9.07
C PHE A 152 6.39 -3.56 -9.95
N VAL A 153 5.17 -3.07 -10.03
CA VAL A 153 4.80 -1.88 -10.79
C VAL A 153 4.19 -0.85 -9.85
N VAL A 154 4.72 0.34 -9.82
CA VAL A 154 4.14 1.50 -9.14
C VAL A 154 3.48 2.39 -10.17
N LEU A 155 2.16 2.62 -10.06
CA LEU A 155 1.37 3.46 -10.96
C LEU A 155 0.92 4.72 -10.24
N ASP A 156 1.12 5.86 -10.90
CA ASP A 156 0.60 7.15 -10.47
C ASP A 156 -0.81 7.34 -11.04
N ASN A 157 -1.81 7.34 -10.19
CA ASN A 157 -3.21 7.60 -10.56
C ASN A 157 -3.79 8.82 -9.83
N VAL A 158 -2.91 9.74 -9.39
CA VAL A 158 -3.29 10.90 -8.56
C VAL A 158 -2.68 12.23 -9.01
N SER A 159 -1.54 12.25 -9.70
CA SER A 159 -0.91 13.49 -10.17
C SER A 159 -1.73 14.18 -11.25
N ASP A 160 -2.55 13.45 -12.03
CA ASP A 160 -3.62 14.06 -12.80
C ASP A 160 -4.78 14.39 -11.83
N PRO A 161 -5.16 15.68 -11.70
CA PRO A 161 -6.24 16.08 -10.79
C PRO A 161 -7.60 15.41 -11.07
N ALA A 162 -7.77 14.84 -12.27
CA ALA A 162 -8.96 14.06 -12.59
C ALA A 162 -8.93 12.64 -12.02
N GLY A 163 -7.85 12.21 -11.34
CA GLY A 163 -7.73 10.90 -10.74
C GLY A 163 -7.61 9.78 -11.77
N ARG A 164 -6.67 9.92 -12.71
CA ARG A 164 -6.40 8.96 -13.77
C ARG A 164 -4.91 8.62 -13.90
N VAL A 165 -4.62 7.47 -14.46
CA VAL A 165 -3.27 7.04 -14.85
C VAL A 165 -2.80 7.80 -16.10
N GLY A 166 -3.67 7.94 -17.09
CA GLY A 166 -3.40 8.63 -18.35
C GLY A 166 -2.77 7.72 -19.43
N ALA A 167 -2.97 8.12 -20.69
CA ALA A 167 -2.60 7.29 -21.84
C ALA A 167 -1.10 6.99 -21.90
N ASP A 168 -0.25 7.99 -21.68
CA ASP A 168 1.21 7.83 -21.75
C ASP A 168 1.73 6.80 -20.73
N GLN A 169 1.19 6.81 -19.52
CA GLN A 169 1.59 5.86 -18.48
C GLN A 169 0.98 4.46 -18.75
N ILE A 170 -0.22 4.38 -19.33
CA ILE A 170 -0.79 3.10 -19.78
C ILE A 170 0.06 2.49 -20.90
N ASP A 171 0.50 3.28 -21.88
CA ASP A 171 1.40 2.81 -22.94
C ASP A 171 2.76 2.37 -22.39
N TRP A 172 3.31 3.11 -21.43
CA TRP A 172 4.51 2.71 -20.71
C TRP A 172 4.31 1.36 -19.98
N LEU A 173 3.18 1.18 -19.28
CA LEU A 173 2.84 -0.08 -18.61
C LEU A 173 2.79 -1.25 -19.62
N VAL A 174 2.12 -1.06 -20.77
CA VAL A 174 2.04 -2.07 -21.83
C VAL A 174 3.42 -2.44 -22.34
N SER A 175 4.27 -1.45 -22.59
CA SER A 175 5.65 -1.67 -23.03
C SER A 175 6.45 -2.46 -22.00
N ASP A 176 6.31 -2.14 -20.72
CA ASP A 176 7.00 -2.82 -19.63
C ASP A 176 6.53 -4.28 -19.49
N LEU A 177 5.23 -4.50 -19.40
CA LEU A 177 4.63 -5.83 -19.26
C LEU A 177 4.87 -6.74 -20.48
N SER A 178 5.07 -6.17 -21.67
CA SER A 178 5.30 -6.94 -22.90
C SER A 178 6.52 -7.85 -22.82
N ARG A 179 7.45 -7.57 -21.93
CA ARG A 179 8.69 -8.34 -21.70
C ARG A 179 8.48 -9.55 -20.79
N LEU A 180 7.33 -9.62 -20.12
CA LEU A 180 7.03 -10.65 -19.13
C LEU A 180 6.28 -11.84 -19.74
N GLN A 181 6.51 -13.01 -19.16
CA GLN A 181 5.67 -14.17 -19.44
C GLN A 181 4.27 -13.96 -18.85
N LYS A 182 3.25 -14.55 -19.48
CA LYS A 182 1.84 -14.36 -19.02
C LYS A 182 1.52 -15.00 -17.67
N ASP A 183 2.38 -15.83 -17.15
CA ASP A 183 2.32 -16.44 -15.82
C ASP A 183 3.30 -15.81 -14.82
N ALA A 184 4.04 -14.78 -15.22
CA ALA A 184 4.90 -14.04 -14.31
C ALA A 184 4.09 -13.45 -13.14
N PRO A 185 4.62 -13.54 -11.91
CA PRO A 185 3.97 -12.90 -10.76
C PRO A 185 4.18 -11.38 -10.83
N ILE A 186 3.08 -10.63 -10.81
CA ILE A 186 3.06 -9.17 -10.90
C ILE A 186 2.35 -8.60 -9.67
N VAL A 187 2.97 -7.66 -9.01
CA VAL A 187 2.38 -6.86 -7.94
C VAL A 187 2.32 -5.41 -8.40
N VAL A 188 1.13 -4.83 -8.36
CA VAL A 188 0.88 -3.43 -8.73
C VAL A 188 0.56 -2.63 -7.48
N PHE A 189 1.19 -1.48 -7.32
CA PHE A 189 0.86 -0.50 -6.30
C PHE A 189 0.18 0.70 -6.95
N THR A 190 -0.96 1.10 -6.41
CA THR A 190 -1.68 2.34 -6.76
C THR A 190 -2.09 3.05 -5.50
N HIS A 191 -2.42 4.34 -5.56
CA HIS A 191 -3.02 4.98 -4.39
C HIS A 191 -4.52 4.77 -4.35
N ARG A 192 -5.25 5.08 -5.43
CA ARG A 192 -6.69 4.85 -5.56
C ARG A 192 -6.99 3.47 -6.10
N PRO A 193 -8.16 2.86 -5.77
CA PRO A 193 -8.57 1.60 -6.37
C PRO A 193 -8.69 1.73 -7.90
N LEU A 194 -8.28 0.68 -8.64
CA LEU A 194 -8.42 0.62 -10.10
C LEU A 194 -9.84 0.28 -10.58
N PHE A 195 -10.75 0.02 -9.65
CA PHE A 195 -12.15 -0.32 -9.92
C PHE A 195 -13.08 0.70 -9.23
N ASP A 196 -14.31 0.76 -9.66
CA ASP A 196 -15.33 1.64 -9.10
C ASP A 196 -15.86 1.05 -7.78
N LEU A 197 -15.15 1.33 -6.68
CA LEU A 197 -15.61 0.93 -5.35
C LEU A 197 -16.78 1.79 -4.89
N TYR A 198 -16.61 3.11 -4.92
CA TYR A 198 -17.66 4.09 -4.62
C TYR A 198 -17.28 5.46 -5.21
N PRO A 199 -17.57 5.69 -6.51
CA PRO A 199 -17.17 6.92 -7.22
C PRO A 199 -17.68 8.22 -6.59
N GLN A 200 -18.83 8.18 -5.91
CA GLN A 200 -19.40 9.34 -5.20
C GLN A 200 -18.49 9.86 -4.08
N TRP A 201 -17.60 9.02 -3.55
CA TRP A 201 -16.59 9.40 -2.57
C TRP A 201 -15.20 9.48 -3.18
N ASP A 202 -15.10 9.51 -4.50
CA ASP A 202 -13.84 9.52 -5.23
C ASP A 202 -12.99 8.23 -5.02
N TRP A 203 -13.67 7.12 -4.70
CA TRP A 203 -13.05 5.82 -4.51
C TRP A 203 -13.07 5.02 -5.82
N ALA A 204 -12.35 5.54 -6.78
CA ALA A 204 -12.19 5.00 -8.12
C ALA A 204 -10.97 5.63 -8.82
N THR A 205 -10.48 4.98 -9.87
CA THR A 205 -9.58 5.55 -10.87
C THR A 205 -10.34 5.69 -12.17
N ARG A 206 -10.40 6.89 -12.77
CA ARG A 206 -11.28 7.16 -13.93
C ARG A 206 -11.02 6.29 -15.16
N ASP A 207 -9.76 5.94 -15.40
CA ASP A 207 -9.33 5.04 -16.47
C ASP A 207 -8.84 3.69 -15.93
N GLY A 208 -9.20 3.36 -14.70
CA GLY A 208 -8.79 2.12 -14.04
C GLY A 208 -9.21 0.87 -14.81
N ALA A 209 -10.38 0.88 -15.44
CA ALA A 209 -10.84 -0.22 -16.30
C ALA A 209 -9.87 -0.48 -17.48
N GLN A 210 -9.29 0.59 -18.08
CA GLN A 210 -8.29 0.43 -19.14
C GLN A 210 -7.00 -0.18 -18.60
N VAL A 211 -6.55 0.21 -17.40
CA VAL A 211 -5.40 -0.41 -16.74
C VAL A 211 -5.65 -1.90 -16.49
N LEU A 212 -6.80 -2.24 -15.93
CA LEU A 212 -7.18 -3.63 -15.67
C LEU A 212 -7.24 -4.47 -16.94
N GLU A 213 -7.73 -3.90 -18.05
CA GLU A 213 -7.71 -4.56 -19.37
C GLU A 213 -6.28 -4.89 -19.84
N ARG A 214 -5.29 -4.03 -19.54
CA ARG A 214 -3.87 -4.30 -19.85
C ARG A 214 -3.24 -5.34 -18.94
N LEU A 215 -3.72 -5.47 -17.73
CA LEU A 215 -3.28 -6.47 -16.75
C LEU A 215 -3.94 -7.85 -16.95
N ASP A 216 -5.17 -7.90 -17.50
CA ASP A 216 -5.96 -9.12 -17.65
C ASP A 216 -5.26 -10.27 -18.39
N PRO A 217 -4.39 -10.05 -19.41
CA PRO A 217 -3.65 -11.13 -20.05
C PRO A 217 -2.64 -11.86 -19.13
N TYR A 218 -2.31 -11.30 -17.94
CA TYR A 218 -1.35 -11.84 -17.01
C TYR A 218 -2.07 -12.56 -15.86
N ARG A 219 -1.74 -13.83 -15.62
CA ARG A 219 -2.52 -14.72 -14.76
C ARG A 219 -2.33 -14.49 -13.26
N ASN A 220 -1.22 -13.87 -12.87
CA ASN A 220 -0.78 -13.77 -11.47
C ASN A 220 -0.60 -12.29 -11.10
N VAL A 221 -1.69 -11.54 -10.98
CA VAL A 221 -1.68 -10.11 -10.68
C VAL A 221 -2.36 -9.84 -9.34
N THR A 222 -1.66 -9.10 -8.49
CA THR A 222 -2.21 -8.56 -7.24
C THR A 222 -2.00 -7.06 -7.20
N VAL A 223 -3.02 -6.30 -6.81
CA VAL A 223 -2.99 -4.84 -6.66
C VAL A 223 -3.08 -4.48 -5.18
N PHE A 224 -2.16 -3.67 -4.69
CA PHE A 224 -2.23 -3.04 -3.36
C PHE A 224 -2.49 -1.55 -3.50
N TYR A 225 -3.35 -1.01 -2.63
CA TYR A 225 -3.73 0.39 -2.69
C TYR A 225 -4.01 0.98 -1.29
N GLY A 226 -4.19 2.29 -1.20
CA GLY A 226 -4.51 3.05 0.00
C GLY A 226 -5.84 3.79 -0.14
N HIS A 227 -5.84 5.12 0.10
CA HIS A 227 -6.91 6.08 -0.18
C HIS A 227 -8.21 5.92 0.60
N ILE A 228 -8.68 4.70 0.80
CA ILE A 228 -9.99 4.44 1.43
C ILE A 228 -9.90 4.32 2.95
N HIS A 229 -8.70 4.38 3.52
CA HIS A 229 -8.40 4.35 4.95
C HIS A 229 -9.00 3.16 5.71
N GLN A 230 -9.16 2.03 5.04
CA GLN A 230 -9.69 0.80 5.64
C GLN A 230 -9.13 -0.43 4.95
N GLU A 231 -9.07 -1.52 5.68
CA GLU A 231 -8.83 -2.83 5.09
C GLU A 231 -9.99 -3.20 4.18
N HIS A 232 -9.68 -3.52 2.93
CA HIS A 232 -10.67 -3.94 1.95
C HIS A 232 -10.05 -4.91 0.96
N HIS A 233 -10.82 -5.92 0.59
CA HIS A 233 -10.42 -6.93 -0.37
C HIS A 233 -11.46 -7.01 -1.49
N HIS A 234 -10.99 -7.00 -2.74
CA HIS A 234 -11.84 -7.05 -3.93
C HIS A 234 -11.20 -7.96 -4.98
N GLN A 235 -11.99 -8.43 -5.93
CA GLN A 235 -11.53 -9.22 -7.07
C GLN A 235 -12.19 -8.75 -8.36
N THR A 236 -11.38 -8.46 -9.38
CA THR A 236 -11.83 -8.17 -10.75
C THR A 236 -11.31 -9.27 -11.66
N GLY A 237 -12.20 -10.18 -12.11
CA GLY A 237 -11.76 -11.37 -12.82
C GLY A 237 -10.86 -12.24 -11.92
N HIS A 238 -9.60 -12.43 -12.33
CA HIS A 238 -8.59 -13.14 -11.53
C HIS A 238 -7.63 -12.20 -10.77
N ILE A 239 -7.72 -10.88 -11.01
CA ILE A 239 -6.89 -9.87 -10.36
C ILE A 239 -7.44 -9.61 -8.95
N THR A 240 -6.58 -9.73 -7.94
CA THR A 240 -6.94 -9.45 -6.55
C THR A 240 -6.48 -8.05 -6.14
N HIS A 241 -7.30 -7.38 -5.32
CA HIS A 241 -7.04 -6.02 -4.85
C HIS A 241 -7.12 -5.97 -3.32
N HIS A 242 -6.16 -5.29 -2.68
CA HIS A 242 -6.05 -5.20 -1.24
C HIS A 242 -5.72 -3.77 -0.80
N ALA A 243 -6.68 -3.10 -0.12
CA ALA A 243 -6.43 -1.81 0.51
C ALA A 243 -5.81 -1.96 1.89
N ALA A 244 -4.92 -1.04 2.24
CA ALA A 244 -4.37 -0.93 3.57
C ALA A 244 -5.19 0.02 4.45
N ARG A 245 -5.07 -0.15 5.78
CA ARG A 245 -5.53 0.84 6.76
C ARG A 245 -4.66 2.09 6.69
N SER A 246 -5.26 3.22 7.05
CA SER A 246 -4.55 4.48 7.19
C SER A 246 -3.74 4.53 8.51
N LEU A 247 -2.71 5.36 8.51
CA LEU A 247 -2.01 5.78 9.74
C LEU A 247 -2.57 7.10 10.30
N MET A 248 -3.62 7.67 9.70
CA MET A 248 -4.13 8.98 10.15
C MET A 248 -5.50 8.91 10.80
N PHE A 249 -6.51 8.47 10.11
CA PHE A 249 -7.87 8.26 10.62
C PHE A 249 -8.59 7.22 9.76
N PRO A 250 -9.52 6.43 10.32
CA PRO A 250 -10.34 5.52 9.54
C PRO A 250 -11.47 6.26 8.83
N LEU A 251 -11.85 5.77 7.65
CA LEU A 251 -13.06 6.16 6.95
C LEU A 251 -14.13 5.07 7.10
N PRO A 252 -15.42 5.43 7.06
CA PRO A 252 -16.49 4.46 7.21
C PRO A 252 -16.68 3.59 5.96
N PRO A 253 -17.42 2.47 6.04
CA PRO A 253 -17.73 1.65 4.89
C PRO A 253 -18.42 2.46 3.77
N PRO A 254 -18.26 2.07 2.49
CA PRO A 254 -18.90 2.74 1.36
C PRO A 254 -20.41 2.86 1.58
N ALA A 255 -21.00 3.98 1.18
CA ALA A 255 -22.44 4.26 1.27
C ALA A 255 -23.06 4.23 2.69
N SER A 256 -22.27 4.05 3.74
CA SER A 256 -22.79 4.00 5.13
C SER A 256 -23.25 5.36 5.67
N GLN A 257 -22.87 6.44 4.99
CA GLN A 257 -23.27 7.82 5.30
C GLN A 257 -23.31 8.66 4.00
N PRO A 258 -24.03 9.81 4.00
CA PRO A 258 -24.18 10.61 2.78
C PRO A 258 -22.87 11.23 2.25
N LEU A 259 -21.95 11.59 3.16
CA LEU A 259 -20.69 12.26 2.82
C LEU A 259 -19.52 11.46 3.38
N ARG A 260 -18.39 11.46 2.66
CA ARG A 260 -17.12 10.88 3.12
C ARG A 260 -16.57 11.71 4.29
N GLN A 261 -16.85 11.28 5.50
CA GLN A 261 -16.32 11.90 6.72
C GLN A 261 -15.56 10.86 7.54
N PRO A 262 -14.44 11.24 8.17
CA PRO A 262 -13.71 10.33 9.06
C PRO A 262 -14.59 9.80 10.18
N VAL A 263 -14.33 8.58 10.59
CA VAL A 263 -14.92 8.01 11.81
C VAL A 263 -14.50 8.89 13.00
N PRO A 264 -15.44 9.29 13.87
CA PRO A 264 -15.11 10.10 15.04
C PRO A 264 -14.03 9.45 15.91
N TRP A 265 -13.13 10.27 16.42
CA TRP A 265 -12.12 9.82 17.36
C TRP A 265 -12.73 9.32 18.66
N ASP A 266 -12.15 8.26 19.20
CA ASP A 266 -12.59 7.60 20.42
C ASP A 266 -11.44 7.64 21.45
N ALA A 267 -11.65 8.36 22.57
CA ALA A 267 -10.63 8.52 23.59
C ALA A 267 -10.26 7.22 24.31
N GLU A 268 -11.17 6.24 24.38
CA GLU A 268 -10.94 4.93 24.98
C GLU A 268 -10.15 4.02 24.04
N HIS A 269 -10.28 4.26 22.72
CA HIS A 269 -9.61 3.49 21.67
C HIS A 269 -8.98 4.42 20.61
N PRO A 270 -7.97 5.23 20.98
CA PRO A 270 -7.48 6.35 20.16
C PRO A 270 -6.93 5.96 18.79
N TYR A 271 -6.51 4.70 18.61
CA TYR A 271 -5.94 4.19 17.36
C TYR A 271 -6.83 3.14 16.69
N ARG A 272 -8.11 3.03 17.11
CA ARG A 272 -9.03 2.07 16.49
C ARG A 272 -9.16 2.30 14.98
N GLY A 273 -8.92 1.25 14.18
CA GLY A 273 -8.97 1.29 12.72
C GLY A 273 -7.68 1.78 12.05
N LEU A 274 -6.69 2.24 12.80
CA LEU A 274 -5.37 2.59 12.29
C LEU A 274 -4.44 1.38 12.27
N GLY A 275 -3.59 1.31 11.26
CA GLY A 275 -2.68 0.17 11.16
C GLY A 275 -1.80 0.20 9.92
N TRP A 276 -0.99 -0.84 9.82
CA TRP A 276 -0.11 -1.12 8.70
C TRP A 276 -0.15 -2.64 8.43
N ARG A 277 0.51 -3.10 7.36
CA ARG A 277 0.38 -4.50 6.92
C ARG A 277 1.74 -5.12 6.67
N GLU A 278 1.94 -6.38 7.11
CA GLU A 278 2.97 -7.27 6.60
C GLU A 278 2.43 -8.11 5.45
N ILE A 279 3.20 -8.24 4.38
CA ILE A 279 2.91 -9.11 3.25
C ILE A 279 4.04 -10.13 3.15
N ARG A 280 3.75 -11.38 3.49
CA ARG A 280 4.69 -12.49 3.41
C ARG A 280 4.44 -13.29 2.15
N THR A 281 5.51 -13.60 1.43
CA THR A 281 5.44 -14.39 0.20
C THR A 281 5.89 -15.82 0.45
N GLN A 282 5.26 -16.75 -0.25
CA GLN A 282 5.74 -18.10 -0.43
C GLN A 282 5.91 -18.34 -1.94
N GLN A 283 7.10 -18.77 -2.33
CA GLN A 283 7.40 -19.08 -3.73
C GLN A 283 6.97 -20.51 -4.08
N ALA A 284 6.66 -20.75 -5.36
CA ALA A 284 6.37 -22.04 -5.96
C ALA A 284 5.09 -22.77 -5.43
N PRO A 285 3.89 -22.32 -5.76
CA PRO A 285 3.55 -21.08 -6.47
C PRO A 285 3.60 -19.86 -5.56
N LEU A 286 3.74 -18.65 -6.14
CA LEU A 286 3.68 -17.43 -5.35
C LEU A 286 2.34 -17.32 -4.63
N ARG A 287 2.40 -17.17 -3.32
CA ARG A 287 1.24 -16.89 -2.46
C ARG A 287 1.57 -15.72 -1.56
N LEU A 288 0.59 -14.88 -1.33
CA LEU A 288 0.70 -13.74 -0.44
C LEU A 288 -0.13 -14.01 0.82
N ALA A 289 0.51 -13.90 1.98
CA ALA A 289 -0.18 -13.91 3.28
C ALA A 289 -0.14 -12.48 3.82
N LEU A 290 -1.30 -11.92 4.10
CA LEU A 290 -1.47 -10.55 4.60
C LEU A 290 -1.71 -10.60 6.10
N GLU A 291 -1.00 -9.79 6.86
CA GLU A 291 -1.16 -9.65 8.30
C GLU A 291 -1.32 -8.19 8.67
N GLU A 292 -2.53 -7.81 9.09
CA GLU A 292 -2.82 -6.46 9.55
C GLU A 292 -2.23 -6.22 10.95
N ARG A 293 -1.51 -5.13 11.10
CA ARG A 293 -0.88 -4.69 12.35
C ARG A 293 -1.54 -3.41 12.84
N PRO A 294 -2.33 -3.45 13.90
CA PRO A 294 -2.91 -2.24 14.47
C PRO A 294 -1.84 -1.34 15.09
N ILE A 295 -2.10 -0.04 15.12
CA ILE A 295 -1.33 0.87 15.96
C ILE A 295 -1.75 0.63 17.40
N THR A 296 -0.77 0.50 18.28
CA THR A 296 -0.96 0.34 19.72
C THR A 296 -0.42 1.56 20.48
N THR A 297 -0.88 1.75 21.69
CA THR A 297 -0.43 2.82 22.62
C THR A 297 1.05 2.70 22.97
#